data_338778ad50cd47603956a0ca49b13cae
#
_entry.id   338778ad50cd47603956a0ca49b13cae
#
_cell.length_a   1.000
_cell.length_b   1.000
_cell.length_c   1.000
_cell.angle_alpha   90.00
_cell.angle_beta   90.00
_cell.angle_gamma   90.00
#
_symmetry.space_group_name_H-M   'P 1'
#
loop_
_entity.id
_entity.type
_entity.pdbx_description
1 polymer ?
#
loop_
_entity_poly.entity_id
_entity_poly.type
_entity_poly.pdbx_seq_one_letter_code
_entity_poly.pdbx_strand_id
1 'polypeptide(L)'
;MANQNRGNGPVLISHVKPVAFGMAPPAEAIDILVDGEGRIAALGPNLQASGNIRRIEGKGAWISPGWIDLHAHVWHGGTDISVRPQLCGMERGVTTIVDAGSAGEANFHGFREYIIEPSRERIKAFLNLGSIGLVACNRVSELSDIRSIDIDRIIACYQENREHIVGLKVRASHVITGSWGVTPVKLGKKIAKILKVPMMVHVGEPPALYDEVLEILGPGDIVTHCFNGKAGSSIIEDEDLFELAERCAGEGIRLDIGHGGASFSFRVAEVAIARGLLPFSISTDVHLRSMNQSVWDLGTTMSKLLSVGMPFEKVVEAVTQAPASVIRLPMDNLLTVGARAEFTLFDLVDSELRVFDSLGTEAHLSRLFEPRYAVMGTEVVAANRYQPQHIECPDHSHGFSYR
;
A
#
# COMPACT_ATOMS: atom_id res chain seq x y z
N MET A 1 11.44 26.71 -1.02
CA MET A 1 11.48 27.23 -2.40
C MET A 1 12.40 26.32 -3.20
N ALA A 2 11.89 25.35 -3.88
CA ALA A 2 12.59 24.61 -4.90
C ALA A 2 11.59 24.39 -6.04
N ASN A 3 11.55 25.35 -6.94
CA ASN A 3 10.87 25.24 -8.21
C ASN A 3 11.74 24.33 -9.08
N GLN A 4 11.68 23.01 -8.83
CA GLN A 4 12.32 22.03 -9.69
C GLN A 4 11.53 21.96 -10.98
N ASN A 5 12.18 22.26 -12.10
CA ASN A 5 11.73 22.09 -13.48
C ASN A 5 10.82 20.85 -13.60
N ARG A 6 9.51 21.05 -13.51
CA ARG A 6 8.53 20.07 -13.99
C ARG A 6 8.77 20.02 -15.50
N GLY A 7 9.37 18.95 -15.97
CA GLY A 7 9.65 18.77 -17.39
C GLY A 7 8.34 18.68 -18.17
N ASN A 8 7.87 19.81 -18.65
CA ASN A 8 6.64 19.92 -19.43
C ASN A 8 6.91 19.56 -20.90
N GLY A 9 7.26 18.34 -21.21
CA GLY A 9 7.51 17.91 -22.57
C GLY A 9 7.28 16.43 -22.77
N PRO A 10 7.18 15.99 -24.03
CA PRO A 10 7.02 14.57 -24.33
C PRO A 10 8.20 13.75 -23.84
N VAL A 11 7.94 12.46 -23.56
CA VAL A 11 8.93 11.53 -23.03
C VAL A 11 8.97 10.28 -23.92
N LEU A 12 10.15 9.86 -24.34
CA LEU A 12 10.37 8.55 -24.96
C LEU A 12 11.09 7.65 -23.97
N ILE A 13 10.46 6.53 -23.63
CA ILE A 13 11.03 5.47 -22.81
C ILE A 13 11.33 4.30 -23.75
N SER A 14 12.60 3.90 -23.86
CA SER A 14 13.02 2.89 -24.84
C SER A 14 13.47 1.61 -24.14
N HIS A 15 13.31 0.47 -24.84
CA HIS A 15 13.79 -0.85 -24.47
C HIS A 15 13.32 -1.33 -23.09
N VAL A 16 12.01 -1.31 -22.85
CA VAL A 16 11.38 -1.82 -21.63
C VAL A 16 10.59 -3.11 -21.87
N LYS A 17 10.44 -3.94 -20.84
CA LYS A 17 9.69 -5.19 -20.86
C LYS A 17 8.41 -5.06 -20.04
N PRO A 18 7.23 -5.01 -20.67
CA PRO A 18 5.96 -5.01 -19.93
C PRO A 18 5.77 -6.28 -19.09
N VAL A 19 5.25 -6.11 -17.87
CA VAL A 19 4.78 -7.24 -17.06
C VAL A 19 3.48 -7.79 -17.68
N ALA A 20 3.39 -9.09 -17.86
CA ALA A 20 2.40 -9.71 -18.75
C ALA A 20 1.01 -9.97 -18.12
N PHE A 21 0.86 -10.03 -16.81
CA PHE A 21 -0.40 -10.26 -16.07
C PHE A 21 -1.28 -11.38 -16.69
N GLY A 22 -0.69 -12.56 -16.88
CA GLY A 22 -1.38 -13.71 -17.45
C GLY A 22 -1.54 -13.71 -18.99
N MET A 23 -1.06 -12.67 -19.67
CA MET A 23 -0.91 -12.66 -21.13
C MET A 23 0.49 -13.13 -21.52
N ALA A 24 0.67 -13.57 -22.78
CA ALA A 24 2.02 -13.83 -23.26
C ALA A 24 2.84 -12.52 -23.25
N PRO A 25 4.03 -12.48 -22.61
CA PRO A 25 4.85 -11.29 -22.65
C PRO A 25 5.23 -10.98 -24.10
N PRO A 26 5.40 -9.71 -24.48
CA PRO A 26 5.96 -9.37 -25.78
C PRO A 26 7.29 -10.10 -25.98
N ALA A 27 7.48 -10.65 -27.18
CA ALA A 27 8.71 -11.38 -27.51
C ALA A 27 9.95 -10.48 -27.46
N GLU A 28 9.77 -9.17 -27.65
CA GLU A 28 10.82 -8.17 -27.66
C GLU A 28 10.48 -7.00 -26.73
N ALA A 29 11.53 -6.28 -26.31
CA ALA A 29 11.37 -5.03 -25.59
C ALA A 29 10.65 -3.98 -26.47
N ILE A 30 9.84 -3.15 -25.85
CA ILE A 30 9.07 -2.09 -26.51
C ILE A 30 9.54 -0.72 -26.06
N ASP A 31 9.20 0.27 -26.89
CA ASP A 31 9.32 1.69 -26.57
C ASP A 31 7.94 2.27 -26.27
N ILE A 32 7.91 3.32 -25.45
CA ILE A 32 6.70 4.03 -25.08
C ILE A 32 6.93 5.51 -25.33
N LEU A 33 6.11 6.11 -26.18
CA LEU A 33 6.10 7.55 -26.40
C LEU A 33 4.95 8.16 -25.60
N VAL A 34 5.28 9.08 -24.70
CA VAL A 34 4.34 9.92 -23.95
C VAL A 34 4.33 11.30 -24.58
N ASP A 35 3.15 11.83 -24.89
CA ASP A 35 2.98 13.16 -25.46
C ASP A 35 3.13 14.28 -24.42
N GLY A 36 3.02 15.55 -24.88
CA GLY A 36 3.11 16.72 -24.01
C GLY A 36 1.95 16.89 -23.02
N GLU A 37 0.87 16.13 -23.21
CA GLU A 37 -0.30 16.10 -22.31
C GLU A 37 -0.21 14.97 -21.26
N GLY A 38 0.87 14.17 -21.35
CA GLY A 38 1.11 13.05 -20.44
C GLY A 38 0.28 11.81 -20.77
N ARG A 39 -0.09 11.62 -22.04
CA ARG A 39 -0.76 10.42 -22.53
C ARG A 39 0.18 9.56 -23.35
N ILE A 40 -0.08 8.26 -23.38
CA ILE A 40 0.64 7.33 -24.24
C ILE A 40 0.24 7.61 -25.69
N ALA A 41 1.15 8.19 -26.48
CA ALA A 41 0.94 8.49 -27.88
C ALA A 41 1.21 7.28 -28.78
N ALA A 42 2.20 6.44 -28.42
CA ALA A 42 2.54 5.23 -29.17
C ALA A 42 3.22 4.20 -28.27
N LEU A 43 3.05 2.92 -28.67
CA LEU A 43 3.70 1.75 -28.08
C LEU A 43 4.23 0.87 -29.24
N GLY A 44 5.42 0.36 -29.13
CA GLY A 44 5.99 -0.57 -30.11
C GLY A 44 7.51 -0.53 -30.15
N PRO A 45 8.15 -1.40 -30.95
CA PRO A 45 9.60 -1.41 -31.06
C PRO A 45 10.12 -0.23 -31.89
N ASN A 46 11.31 0.27 -31.53
CA ASN A 46 12.08 1.25 -32.30
C ASN A 46 11.30 2.53 -32.65
N LEU A 47 10.55 3.09 -31.69
CA LEU A 47 9.82 4.34 -31.92
C LEU A 47 10.77 5.49 -32.18
N GLN A 48 10.50 6.21 -33.28
CA GLN A 48 11.23 7.44 -33.62
C GLN A 48 10.47 8.64 -33.06
N ALA A 49 11.17 9.49 -32.35
CA ALA A 49 10.61 10.72 -31.83
C ALA A 49 11.54 11.90 -32.17
N SER A 50 10.99 12.95 -32.75
CA SER A 50 11.70 14.17 -33.16
C SER A 50 11.38 15.35 -32.24
N GLY A 51 12.26 16.34 -32.21
CA GLY A 51 12.09 17.53 -31.39
C GLY A 51 12.74 17.44 -30.00
N ASN A 52 12.35 18.34 -29.12
CA ASN A 52 12.88 18.42 -27.77
C ASN A 52 12.12 17.41 -26.88
N ILE A 53 12.57 16.14 -26.87
CA ILE A 53 11.97 15.03 -26.16
C ILE A 53 12.93 14.52 -25.09
N ARG A 54 12.43 14.37 -23.87
CA ARG A 54 13.16 13.66 -22.80
C ARG A 54 13.28 12.19 -23.15
N ARG A 55 14.49 11.65 -23.13
CA ARG A 55 14.75 10.24 -23.45
C ARG A 55 15.18 9.50 -22.20
N ILE A 56 14.58 8.33 -21.99
CA ILE A 56 14.89 7.41 -20.89
C ILE A 56 15.20 6.05 -21.50
N GLU A 57 16.43 5.60 -21.30
CA GLU A 57 16.86 4.28 -21.73
C GLU A 57 16.53 3.22 -20.68
N GLY A 58 15.61 2.33 -20.99
CA GLY A 58 15.14 1.25 -20.10
C GLY A 58 16.16 0.14 -19.95
N LYS A 59 17.00 -0.13 -20.96
CA LYS A 59 18.02 -1.21 -20.94
C LYS A 59 17.45 -2.58 -20.56
N GLY A 60 16.23 -2.89 -21.00
CA GLY A 60 15.55 -4.12 -20.68
C GLY A 60 14.91 -4.18 -19.29
N ALA A 61 14.78 -3.06 -18.58
CA ALA A 61 14.04 -2.99 -17.33
C ALA A 61 12.58 -3.42 -17.52
N TRP A 62 11.98 -3.97 -16.47
CA TRP A 62 10.56 -4.20 -16.40
C TRP A 62 9.79 -2.88 -16.32
N ILE A 63 8.60 -2.86 -16.91
CA ILE A 63 7.64 -1.79 -16.75
C ILE A 63 6.28 -2.36 -16.37
N SER A 64 5.65 -1.75 -15.38
CA SER A 64 4.29 -2.04 -14.94
C SER A 64 3.47 -0.75 -14.85
N PRO A 65 2.13 -0.83 -14.69
CA PRO A 65 1.38 0.29 -14.15
C PRO A 65 2.05 0.84 -12.89
N GLY A 66 1.82 2.10 -12.57
CA GLY A 66 2.42 2.72 -11.39
C GLY A 66 2.12 1.95 -10.11
N TRP A 67 3.12 1.76 -9.28
CA TRP A 67 2.94 1.06 -8.01
C TRP A 67 2.05 1.84 -7.06
N ILE A 68 1.19 1.13 -6.37
CA ILE A 68 0.23 1.65 -5.40
C ILE A 68 0.52 1.01 -4.04
N ASP A 69 0.89 1.82 -3.08
CA ASP A 69 0.94 1.39 -1.68
C ASP A 69 -0.44 1.62 -1.05
N LEU A 70 -1.18 0.53 -0.81
CA LEU A 70 -2.57 0.61 -0.32
C LEU A 70 -2.66 0.95 1.17
N HIS A 71 -1.55 0.88 1.90
CA HIS A 71 -1.51 1.11 3.33
C HIS A 71 -0.19 1.78 3.74
N ALA A 72 -0.24 3.09 3.95
CA ALA A 72 0.86 3.89 4.46
C ALA A 72 0.35 4.96 5.42
N HIS A 73 1.24 5.62 6.16
CA HIS A 73 0.89 6.74 7.04
C HIS A 73 1.73 7.95 6.63
N VAL A 74 1.08 8.92 5.95
CA VAL A 74 1.79 10.04 5.30
C VAL A 74 1.33 11.42 5.75
N TRP A 75 0.47 11.53 6.74
CA TRP A 75 0.13 12.83 7.32
C TRP A 75 1.24 13.34 8.24
N HIS A 76 2.40 13.62 7.64
CA HIS A 76 3.56 14.16 8.34
C HIS A 76 3.23 15.51 9.02
N GLY A 77 3.54 15.58 10.31
CA GLY A 77 3.24 16.75 11.14
C GLY A 77 1.83 16.77 11.75
N GLY A 78 0.90 15.95 11.22
CA GLY A 78 -0.44 15.79 11.81
C GLY A 78 -0.55 14.59 12.74
N THR A 79 0.38 13.64 12.64
CA THR A 79 0.46 12.47 13.53
C THR A 79 1.89 12.29 14.05
N ASP A 80 2.05 11.54 15.14
CA ASP A 80 3.36 11.23 15.72
C ASP A 80 4.07 10.05 15.05
N ILE A 81 3.45 9.42 14.03
CA ILE A 81 4.02 8.27 13.33
C ILE A 81 4.27 8.50 11.84
N SER A 82 3.59 9.44 11.19
CA SER A 82 3.59 9.55 9.73
C SER A 82 4.92 10.03 9.15
N VAL A 83 5.28 9.47 8.01
CA VAL A 83 6.41 9.90 7.18
C VAL A 83 6.00 10.96 6.17
N ARG A 84 6.97 11.63 5.56
CA ARG A 84 6.70 12.50 4.40
C ARG A 84 6.39 11.66 3.17
N PRO A 85 5.39 12.03 2.33
CA PRO A 85 5.04 11.29 1.11
C PRO A 85 6.24 10.99 0.21
N GLN A 86 7.17 11.93 0.06
CA GLN A 86 8.35 11.78 -0.79
C GLN A 86 9.26 10.60 -0.38
N LEU A 87 9.24 10.21 0.91
CA LEU A 87 10.08 9.12 1.41
C LEU A 87 9.57 7.73 1.01
N CYS A 88 8.28 7.59 0.67
CA CYS A 88 7.66 6.33 0.26
C CYS A 88 6.93 6.42 -1.09
N GLY A 89 6.99 7.58 -1.76
CA GLY A 89 6.30 7.88 -3.02
C GLY A 89 7.14 7.64 -4.26
N MET A 90 7.09 8.60 -5.22
CA MET A 90 7.71 8.45 -6.55
C MET A 90 9.22 8.19 -6.49
N GLU A 91 9.92 8.71 -5.50
CA GLU A 91 11.35 8.42 -5.29
C GLU A 91 11.62 6.96 -4.89
N ARG A 92 10.56 6.18 -4.60
CA ARG A 92 10.60 4.73 -4.30
C ARG A 92 9.80 3.92 -5.33
N GLY A 93 9.45 4.52 -6.46
CA GLY A 93 8.69 3.84 -7.52
C GLY A 93 7.16 3.87 -7.31
N VAL A 94 6.66 4.42 -6.23
CA VAL A 94 5.24 4.44 -5.88
C VAL A 94 4.58 5.70 -6.42
N THR A 95 3.65 5.56 -7.37
CA THR A 95 2.92 6.70 -7.96
C THR A 95 1.70 7.10 -7.14
N THR A 96 1.10 6.14 -6.44
CA THR A 96 -0.09 6.37 -5.62
C THR A 96 0.10 5.82 -4.21
N ILE A 97 -0.17 6.64 -3.23
CA ILE A 97 -0.13 6.28 -1.81
C ILE A 97 -1.56 6.35 -1.27
N VAL A 98 -1.97 5.31 -0.53
CA VAL A 98 -3.24 5.34 0.20
C VAL A 98 -2.94 5.41 1.69
N ASP A 99 -3.26 6.54 2.28
CA ASP A 99 -3.14 6.71 3.73
C ASP A 99 -4.22 5.90 4.45
N ALA A 100 -3.82 5.02 5.34
CA ALA A 100 -4.73 4.09 6.00
C ALA A 100 -5.25 4.62 7.34
N GLY A 101 -5.83 5.81 7.32
CA GLY A 101 -6.56 6.35 8.45
C GLY A 101 -5.73 7.16 9.41
N SER A 102 -4.71 7.86 8.94
CA SER A 102 -3.99 8.84 9.78
C SER A 102 -4.89 9.96 10.25
N ALA A 103 -5.90 10.37 9.44
CA ALA A 103 -6.88 11.40 9.78
C ALA A 103 -8.26 10.81 10.07
N GLY A 104 -8.96 11.39 11.04
CA GLY A 104 -10.38 11.23 11.27
C GLY A 104 -11.18 12.43 10.74
N GLU A 105 -12.49 12.42 10.95
CA GLU A 105 -13.39 13.45 10.39
C GLU A 105 -13.08 14.85 10.90
N ALA A 106 -12.62 15.00 12.15
CA ALA A 106 -12.39 16.30 12.76
C ALA A 106 -11.17 17.05 12.18
N ASN A 107 -10.25 16.33 11.53
CA ASN A 107 -8.97 16.90 11.09
C ASN A 107 -8.59 16.53 9.65
N PHE A 108 -9.46 15.86 8.91
CA PHE A 108 -9.21 15.45 7.52
C PHE A 108 -8.94 16.64 6.59
N HIS A 109 -9.59 17.79 6.81
CA HIS A 109 -9.37 19.00 6.00
C HIS A 109 -7.92 19.47 6.04
N GLY A 110 -7.26 19.40 7.21
CA GLY A 110 -5.84 19.74 7.30
C GLY A 110 -4.93 18.73 6.58
N PHE A 111 -5.27 17.44 6.63
CA PHE A 111 -4.56 16.43 5.85
C PHE A 111 -4.70 16.68 4.35
N ARG A 112 -5.92 16.99 3.88
CA ARG A 112 -6.17 17.31 2.48
C ARG A 112 -5.38 18.54 2.04
N GLU A 113 -5.53 19.66 2.74
CA GLU A 113 -4.97 20.96 2.35
C GLU A 113 -3.44 20.97 2.38
N TYR A 114 -2.83 20.38 3.43
CA TYR A 114 -1.39 20.53 3.66
C TYR A 114 -0.55 19.35 3.15
N ILE A 115 -1.15 18.20 2.89
CA ILE A 115 -0.42 17.01 2.43
C ILE A 115 -0.95 16.49 1.10
N ILE A 116 -2.27 16.21 0.97
CA ILE A 116 -2.81 15.54 -0.23
C ILE A 116 -2.68 16.45 -1.46
N GLU A 117 -3.24 17.65 -1.40
CA GLU A 117 -3.30 18.58 -2.54
C GLU A 117 -1.92 19.06 -3.02
N PRO A 118 -0.93 19.39 -2.13
CA PRO A 118 0.38 19.85 -2.59
C PRO A 118 1.33 18.72 -2.99
N SER A 119 1.00 17.45 -2.73
CA SER A 119 1.88 16.33 -3.06
C SER A 119 2.01 16.09 -4.55
N ARG A 120 3.18 15.58 -4.95
CA ARG A 120 3.47 15.14 -6.33
C ARG A 120 2.77 13.81 -6.60
N GLU A 121 2.86 12.92 -5.65
CA GLU A 121 2.22 11.60 -5.64
C GLU A 121 0.70 11.76 -5.60
N ARG A 122 -0.03 10.84 -6.24
CA ARG A 122 -1.46 10.73 -5.95
C ARG A 122 -1.64 10.18 -4.55
N ILE A 123 -2.28 10.95 -3.66
CA ILE A 123 -2.63 10.49 -2.32
C ILE A 123 -4.14 10.33 -2.22
N LYS A 124 -4.56 9.14 -1.80
CA LYS A 124 -5.93 8.81 -1.37
C LYS A 124 -5.90 8.42 0.10
N ALA A 125 -7.06 8.31 0.73
CA ALA A 125 -7.12 7.96 2.15
C ALA A 125 -8.32 7.08 2.48
N PHE A 126 -8.15 6.16 3.42
CA PHE A 126 -9.22 5.65 4.23
C PHE A 126 -9.43 6.62 5.41
N LEU A 127 -10.67 7.01 5.64
CA LEU A 127 -11.00 7.86 6.79
C LEU A 127 -11.03 7.03 8.06
N ASN A 128 -10.28 7.43 9.09
CA ASN A 128 -10.34 6.75 10.39
C ASN A 128 -11.73 6.89 11.01
N LEU A 129 -12.21 5.83 11.63
CA LEU A 129 -13.49 5.86 12.33
C LEU A 129 -13.46 6.75 13.58
N GLY A 130 -12.31 6.84 14.26
CA GLY A 130 -12.10 7.76 15.36
C GLY A 130 -11.88 9.19 14.87
N SER A 131 -12.56 10.15 15.49
CA SER A 131 -12.63 11.57 15.07
C SER A 131 -11.29 12.23 14.78
N ILE A 132 -10.24 11.91 15.57
CA ILE A 132 -8.92 12.53 15.44
C ILE A 132 -7.90 11.66 14.67
N GLY A 133 -8.25 10.42 14.31
CA GLY A 133 -7.31 9.49 13.72
C GLY A 133 -6.09 9.23 14.61
N LEU A 134 -4.90 9.14 13.99
CA LEU A 134 -3.65 8.70 14.63
C LEU A 134 -2.79 9.86 15.17
N VAL A 135 -3.39 10.99 15.58
CA VAL A 135 -2.64 12.18 16.02
C VAL A 135 -1.61 11.86 17.11
N ALA A 136 -1.98 11.01 18.06
CA ALA A 136 -1.11 10.57 19.15
C ALA A 136 -1.12 9.04 19.30
N CYS A 137 -1.07 8.33 18.21
CA CYS A 137 -1.22 6.88 18.07
C CYS A 137 -0.42 6.06 19.09
N ASN A 138 0.77 6.54 19.45
CA ASN A 138 1.64 5.87 20.42
C ASN A 138 1.29 6.12 21.89
N ARG A 139 0.33 6.98 22.17
CA ARG A 139 0.00 7.44 23.55
C ARG A 139 -1.49 7.42 23.86
N VAL A 140 -2.31 7.73 22.87
CA VAL A 140 -3.77 7.81 23.01
C VAL A 140 -4.41 7.09 21.85
N SER A 141 -5.16 6.04 22.14
CA SER A 141 -5.93 5.33 21.11
C SER A 141 -7.10 6.21 20.64
N GLU A 142 -7.30 6.24 19.34
CA GLU A 142 -8.41 6.95 18.69
C GLU A 142 -9.79 6.35 19.00
N LEU A 143 -9.83 5.08 19.47
CA LEU A 143 -11.06 4.35 19.81
C LEU A 143 -11.15 3.99 21.30
N SER A 144 -10.37 4.64 22.15
CA SER A 144 -10.43 4.44 23.60
C SER A 144 -11.79 4.82 24.21
N ASP A 145 -12.50 5.75 23.58
CA ASP A 145 -13.86 6.15 23.92
C ASP A 145 -14.76 6.03 22.69
N ILE A 146 -15.83 5.24 22.79
CA ILE A 146 -16.78 5.01 21.69
C ILE A 146 -17.45 6.31 21.22
N ARG A 147 -17.50 7.34 22.06
CA ARG A 147 -18.01 8.68 21.72
C ARG A 147 -17.13 9.41 20.70
N SER A 148 -15.91 8.91 20.44
CA SER A 148 -15.06 9.42 19.37
C SER A 148 -15.54 9.01 17.97
N ILE A 149 -16.59 8.19 17.87
CA ILE A 149 -17.20 7.79 16.60
C ILE A 149 -18.47 8.63 16.38
N ASP A 150 -18.36 9.67 15.57
CA ASP A 150 -19.49 10.53 15.18
C ASP A 150 -19.94 10.18 13.76
N ILE A 151 -21.05 9.45 13.67
CA ILE A 151 -21.57 8.91 12.41
C ILE A 151 -21.93 10.03 11.42
N ASP A 152 -22.60 11.07 11.89
CA ASP A 152 -23.07 12.15 11.04
C ASP A 152 -21.90 12.97 10.47
N ARG A 153 -20.88 13.24 11.30
CA ARG A 153 -19.67 13.92 10.88
C ARG A 153 -18.81 13.09 9.94
N ILE A 154 -18.70 11.78 10.16
CA ILE A 154 -18.02 10.87 9.23
C ILE A 154 -18.69 10.90 7.86
N ILE A 155 -20.03 10.84 7.81
CA ILE A 155 -20.79 10.91 6.58
C ILE A 155 -20.59 12.26 5.87
N ALA A 156 -20.66 13.36 6.60
CA ALA A 156 -20.45 14.71 6.05
C ALA A 156 -19.02 14.86 5.50
N CYS A 157 -18.00 14.48 6.29
CA CYS A 157 -16.61 14.53 5.87
C CYS A 157 -16.35 13.72 4.59
N TYR A 158 -16.90 12.50 4.50
CA TYR A 158 -16.81 11.70 3.27
C TYR A 158 -17.47 12.41 2.09
N GLN A 159 -18.67 12.98 2.27
CA GLN A 159 -19.39 13.63 1.18
C GLN A 159 -18.66 14.85 0.62
N GLU A 160 -17.99 15.61 1.48
CA GLU A 160 -17.18 16.76 1.11
C GLU A 160 -15.84 16.38 0.44
N ASN A 161 -15.35 15.16 0.69
CA ASN A 161 -14.00 14.74 0.29
C ASN A 161 -13.99 13.46 -0.55
N ARG A 162 -15.06 13.18 -1.32
CA ARG A 162 -15.23 11.94 -2.13
C ARG A 162 -14.09 11.66 -3.10
N GLU A 163 -13.41 12.68 -3.57
CA GLU A 163 -12.28 12.55 -4.48
C GLU A 163 -11.03 12.01 -3.78
N HIS A 164 -10.93 12.20 -2.48
CA HIS A 164 -9.76 11.83 -1.68
C HIS A 164 -10.01 10.60 -0.81
N ILE A 165 -11.22 10.43 -0.28
CA ILE A 165 -11.57 9.33 0.63
C ILE A 165 -12.11 8.14 -0.18
N VAL A 166 -11.42 7.00 -0.07
CA VAL A 166 -11.77 5.77 -0.80
C VAL A 166 -12.53 4.74 0.04
N GLY A 167 -12.53 4.90 1.36
CA GLY A 167 -13.19 3.99 2.30
C GLY A 167 -13.01 4.42 3.74
N LEU A 168 -13.36 3.54 4.67
CA LEU A 168 -13.21 3.74 6.11
C LEU A 168 -12.09 2.85 6.67
N LYS A 169 -11.38 3.32 7.70
CA LYS A 169 -10.39 2.54 8.46
C LYS A 169 -10.84 2.34 9.90
N VAL A 170 -10.73 1.09 10.35
CA VAL A 170 -10.93 0.70 11.75
C VAL A 170 -9.72 -0.09 12.21
N ARG A 171 -9.22 0.15 13.42
CA ARG A 171 -8.20 -0.69 14.04
C ARG A 171 -8.84 -1.55 15.12
N ALA A 172 -8.94 -2.87 14.86
CA ALA A 172 -9.53 -3.84 15.76
C ALA A 172 -8.45 -4.64 16.52
N SER A 173 -7.81 -3.97 17.47
CA SER A 173 -6.80 -4.56 18.35
C SER A 173 -7.06 -4.11 19.78
N HIS A 174 -6.81 -4.99 20.75
CA HIS A 174 -7.03 -4.75 22.17
C HIS A 174 -6.47 -3.42 22.67
N VAL A 175 -5.24 -3.11 22.28
CA VAL A 175 -4.57 -1.86 22.67
C VAL A 175 -5.26 -0.59 22.15
N ILE A 176 -6.23 -0.74 21.24
CA ILE A 176 -6.94 0.35 20.58
C ILE A 176 -8.39 0.40 21.03
N THR A 177 -9.09 -0.73 20.95
CA THR A 177 -10.52 -0.80 21.25
C THR A 177 -10.82 -1.11 22.71
N GLY A 178 -9.82 -1.60 23.46
CA GLY A 178 -10.01 -2.02 24.85
C GLY A 178 -11.17 -3.00 24.99
N SER A 179 -12.07 -2.75 25.95
CA SER A 179 -13.24 -3.60 26.21
C SER A 179 -14.34 -3.52 25.13
N TRP A 180 -14.25 -2.64 24.15
CA TRP A 180 -15.23 -2.54 23.07
C TRP A 180 -15.16 -3.69 22.06
N GLY A 181 -14.02 -4.41 21.99
CA GLY A 181 -13.81 -5.54 21.09
C GLY A 181 -14.17 -5.21 19.66
N VAL A 182 -15.07 -5.97 19.02
CA VAL A 182 -15.53 -5.79 17.64
C VAL A 182 -16.60 -4.70 17.46
N THR A 183 -17.05 -4.02 18.50
CA THR A 183 -18.11 -3.01 18.39
C THR A 183 -17.77 -1.88 17.40
N PRO A 184 -16.56 -1.30 17.39
CA PRO A 184 -16.17 -0.31 16.40
C PRO A 184 -16.22 -0.85 14.97
N VAL A 185 -15.86 -2.14 14.74
CA VAL A 185 -15.93 -2.78 13.43
C VAL A 185 -17.38 -2.86 12.94
N LYS A 186 -18.33 -3.25 13.81
CA LYS A 186 -19.76 -3.29 13.49
C LYS A 186 -20.32 -1.90 13.12
N LEU A 187 -19.92 -0.86 13.88
CA LEU A 187 -20.30 0.52 13.58
C LEU A 187 -19.71 0.98 12.25
N GLY A 188 -18.42 0.78 12.03
CA GLY A 188 -17.73 1.10 10.77
C GLY A 188 -18.39 0.40 9.58
N LYS A 189 -18.72 -0.89 9.71
CA LYS A 189 -19.42 -1.65 8.66
C LYS A 189 -20.79 -1.07 8.34
N LYS A 190 -21.54 -0.60 9.36
CA LYS A 190 -22.82 0.08 9.13
C LYS A 190 -22.65 1.37 8.34
N ILE A 191 -21.66 2.18 8.71
CA ILE A 191 -21.35 3.44 8.02
C ILE A 191 -20.87 3.17 6.59
N ALA A 192 -19.97 2.22 6.40
CA ALA A 192 -19.45 1.82 5.09
C ALA A 192 -20.57 1.39 4.12
N LYS A 193 -21.57 0.64 4.63
CA LYS A 193 -22.77 0.27 3.86
C LYS A 193 -23.62 1.49 3.47
N ILE A 194 -23.79 2.47 4.35
CA ILE A 194 -24.51 3.72 4.06
C ILE A 194 -23.79 4.49 2.95
N LEU A 195 -22.47 4.61 3.06
CA LEU A 195 -21.63 5.35 2.11
C LEU A 195 -21.35 4.59 0.81
N LYS A 196 -21.60 3.28 0.78
CA LYS A 196 -21.25 2.35 -0.32
C LYS A 196 -19.76 2.35 -0.66
N VAL A 197 -18.94 2.29 0.37
CA VAL A 197 -17.48 2.25 0.28
C VAL A 197 -16.92 1.01 0.99
N PRO A 198 -15.72 0.53 0.63
CA PRO A 198 -15.06 -0.52 1.38
C PRO A 198 -14.64 -0.05 2.77
N MET A 199 -14.51 -0.99 3.69
CA MET A 199 -13.89 -0.78 4.98
C MET A 199 -12.59 -1.58 5.07
N MET A 200 -11.51 -0.95 5.52
CA MET A 200 -10.25 -1.62 5.85
C MET A 200 -10.17 -1.80 7.37
N VAL A 201 -9.98 -3.03 7.81
CA VAL A 201 -9.86 -3.37 9.24
C VAL A 201 -8.45 -3.89 9.53
N HIS A 202 -7.77 -3.24 10.46
CA HIS A 202 -6.54 -3.71 11.07
C HIS A 202 -6.87 -4.80 12.08
N VAL A 203 -6.28 -5.96 11.95
CA VAL A 203 -6.32 -7.05 12.93
C VAL A 203 -5.00 -7.14 13.70
N GLY A 204 -5.06 -7.48 14.96
CA GLY A 204 -3.88 -7.52 15.82
C GLY A 204 -4.18 -8.28 17.12
N GLU A 205 -3.74 -7.75 18.24
CA GLU A 205 -3.89 -8.39 19.55
C GLU A 205 -5.38 -8.52 19.93
N PRO A 206 -5.85 -9.74 20.32
CA PRO A 206 -7.21 -9.97 20.83
C PRO A 206 -7.47 -9.25 22.16
N PRO A 207 -8.74 -8.98 22.51
CA PRO A 207 -9.89 -8.92 21.62
C PRO A 207 -9.87 -7.69 20.73
N ALA A 208 -10.39 -7.63 19.50
CA ALA A 208 -11.32 -8.50 18.80
C ALA A 208 -10.59 -9.72 18.19
N LEU A 209 -11.27 -10.85 18.13
CA LEU A 209 -10.75 -12.03 17.47
C LEU A 209 -10.78 -11.87 15.94
N TYR A 210 -9.85 -12.53 15.26
CA TYR A 210 -9.71 -12.40 13.81
C TYR A 210 -10.92 -13.00 13.07
N ASP A 211 -11.43 -14.14 13.52
CA ASP A 211 -12.66 -14.77 13.02
C ASP A 211 -13.88 -13.86 13.16
N GLU A 212 -14.09 -13.23 14.34
CA GLU A 212 -15.17 -12.26 14.54
C GLU A 212 -15.09 -11.10 13.56
N VAL A 213 -13.88 -10.62 13.24
CA VAL A 213 -13.68 -9.57 12.26
C VAL A 213 -14.06 -10.06 10.86
N LEU A 214 -13.58 -11.25 10.44
CA LEU A 214 -13.90 -11.83 9.13
C LEU A 214 -15.40 -12.02 8.92
N GLU A 215 -16.14 -12.48 9.96
CA GLU A 215 -17.59 -12.68 9.91
C GLU A 215 -18.39 -11.38 9.74
N ILE A 216 -17.86 -10.24 10.17
CA ILE A 216 -18.51 -8.92 10.02
C ILE A 216 -18.31 -8.37 8.61
N LEU A 217 -17.17 -8.65 7.98
CA LEU A 217 -16.78 -8.13 6.69
C LEU A 217 -17.64 -8.72 5.55
N GLY A 218 -17.51 -8.19 4.36
CA GLY A 218 -18.18 -8.69 3.18
C GLY A 218 -17.41 -8.34 1.92
N PRO A 219 -17.86 -8.80 0.75
CA PRO A 219 -17.16 -8.59 -0.51
C PRO A 219 -16.74 -7.13 -0.73
N GLY A 220 -15.47 -6.94 -1.06
CA GLY A 220 -14.86 -5.62 -1.26
C GLY A 220 -14.26 -4.97 -0.02
N ASP A 221 -14.60 -5.42 1.20
CA ASP A 221 -13.89 -4.99 2.41
C ASP A 221 -12.48 -5.59 2.46
N ILE A 222 -11.63 -4.99 3.29
CA ILE A 222 -10.21 -5.33 3.38
C ILE A 222 -9.87 -5.66 4.82
N VAL A 223 -9.20 -6.79 5.02
CA VAL A 223 -8.49 -7.10 6.25
C VAL A 223 -7.01 -6.84 6.01
N THR A 224 -6.42 -5.91 6.74
CA THR A 224 -4.98 -5.64 6.67
C THR A 224 -4.24 -6.28 7.83
N HIS A 225 -2.95 -6.57 7.62
CA HIS A 225 -2.11 -7.40 8.49
C HIS A 225 -2.50 -8.89 8.46
N CYS A 226 -2.97 -9.33 7.28
CA CYS A 226 -3.52 -10.68 7.14
C CYS A 226 -2.52 -11.79 7.49
N PHE A 227 -1.22 -11.55 7.34
CA PHE A 227 -0.16 -12.51 7.66
C PHE A 227 0.66 -12.09 8.89
N ASN A 228 -0.02 -11.53 9.90
CA ASN A 228 0.63 -11.27 11.18
C ASN A 228 0.91 -12.58 11.94
N GLY A 229 1.94 -12.57 12.79
CA GLY A 229 2.33 -13.74 13.60
C GLY A 229 2.02 -13.57 15.09
N LYS A 230 1.08 -12.69 15.44
CA LYS A 230 0.73 -12.42 16.84
C LYS A 230 -0.08 -13.57 17.42
N ALA A 231 0.25 -13.98 18.64
CA ALA A 231 -0.49 -15.01 19.35
C ALA A 231 -1.98 -14.65 19.50
N GLY A 232 -2.85 -15.60 19.17
CA GLY A 232 -4.31 -15.45 19.16
C GLY A 232 -4.87 -14.66 17.99
N SER A 233 -4.02 -14.32 16.96
CA SER A 233 -4.45 -13.57 15.78
C SER A 233 -3.74 -14.03 14.50
N SER A 234 -2.94 -15.08 14.55
CA SER A 234 -2.27 -15.61 13.37
C SER A 234 -3.15 -16.67 12.69
N ILE A 235 -3.36 -16.54 11.39
CA ILE A 235 -4.21 -17.46 10.62
C ILE A 235 -3.68 -18.91 10.55
N ILE A 236 -2.43 -19.17 10.95
CA ILE A 236 -1.82 -20.50 10.94
C ILE A 236 -1.84 -21.17 12.32
N GLU A 237 -2.37 -20.54 13.35
CA GLU A 237 -2.48 -21.13 14.69
C GLU A 237 -3.66 -22.06 14.81
N ASP A 238 -4.69 -21.84 14.02
CA ASP A 238 -5.98 -22.52 14.07
C ASP A 238 -6.44 -22.86 12.66
N GLU A 239 -6.71 -24.15 12.40
CA GLU A 239 -7.15 -24.62 11.09
C GLU A 239 -8.52 -24.05 10.71
N ASP A 240 -9.45 -23.95 11.66
CA ASP A 240 -10.79 -23.39 11.41
C ASP A 240 -10.69 -21.91 10.98
N LEU A 241 -9.78 -21.14 11.58
CA LEU A 241 -9.52 -19.76 11.19
C LEU A 241 -8.88 -19.69 9.81
N PHE A 242 -7.96 -20.60 9.47
CA PHE A 242 -7.35 -20.62 8.14
C PHE A 242 -8.39 -20.90 7.05
N GLU A 243 -9.23 -21.94 7.24
CA GLU A 243 -10.33 -22.26 6.32
C GLU A 243 -11.35 -21.13 6.21
N LEU A 244 -11.63 -20.43 7.30
CA LEU A 244 -12.48 -19.23 7.29
C LEU A 244 -11.85 -18.11 6.42
N ALA A 245 -10.56 -17.87 6.57
CA ALA A 245 -9.84 -16.85 5.78
C ALA A 245 -9.83 -17.21 4.28
N GLU A 246 -9.60 -18.47 3.91
CA GLU A 246 -9.69 -18.96 2.53
C GLU A 246 -11.09 -18.74 1.93
N ARG A 247 -12.13 -19.14 2.66
CA ARG A 247 -13.52 -18.96 2.26
C ARG A 247 -13.85 -17.47 2.07
N CYS A 248 -13.50 -16.63 3.03
CA CYS A 248 -13.72 -15.19 2.97
C CYS A 248 -13.00 -14.53 1.80
N ALA A 249 -11.76 -14.95 1.51
CA ALA A 249 -11.02 -14.48 0.34
C ALA A 249 -11.73 -14.90 -0.96
N GLY A 250 -12.21 -16.14 -1.03
CA GLY A 250 -13.00 -16.65 -2.16
C GLY A 250 -14.33 -15.92 -2.35
N GLU A 251 -14.92 -15.40 -1.31
CA GLU A 251 -16.15 -14.59 -1.30
C GLU A 251 -15.89 -13.11 -1.60
N GLY A 252 -14.64 -12.70 -1.79
CA GLY A 252 -14.25 -11.35 -2.19
C GLY A 252 -13.88 -10.41 -1.06
N ILE A 253 -13.63 -10.90 0.16
CA ILE A 253 -12.90 -10.15 1.19
C ILE A 253 -11.43 -10.09 0.78
N ARG A 254 -10.83 -8.91 0.86
CA ARG A 254 -9.49 -8.62 0.37
C ARG A 254 -8.48 -8.74 1.50
N LEU A 255 -7.54 -9.66 1.36
CA LEU A 255 -6.44 -9.83 2.32
C LEU A 255 -5.28 -8.92 1.94
N ASP A 256 -4.94 -7.97 2.79
CA ASP A 256 -3.86 -7.01 2.59
C ASP A 256 -2.70 -7.29 3.53
N ILE A 257 -1.46 -7.21 3.03
CA ILE A 257 -0.26 -7.49 3.83
C ILE A 257 -0.10 -6.47 4.95
N GLY A 258 -0.13 -5.16 4.65
CA GLY A 258 0.10 -4.14 5.66
C GLY A 258 1.30 -4.47 6.54
N HIS A 259 2.51 -4.60 5.97
CA HIS A 259 3.69 -5.19 6.64
C HIS A 259 3.92 -4.64 8.06
N GLY A 260 3.96 -3.30 8.20
CA GLY A 260 4.13 -2.60 9.47
C GLY A 260 5.34 -3.02 10.30
N GLY A 261 5.50 -2.38 11.44
CA GLY A 261 6.57 -2.71 12.40
C GLY A 261 6.31 -3.97 13.24
N ALA A 262 5.05 -4.46 13.29
CA ALA A 262 4.65 -5.56 14.19
C ALA A 262 3.62 -6.52 13.56
N SER A 263 3.46 -6.53 12.22
CA SER A 263 2.28 -7.14 11.61
C SER A 263 2.55 -8.04 10.40
N PHE A 264 3.79 -8.50 10.23
CA PHE A 264 4.17 -9.43 9.18
C PHE A 264 5.09 -10.53 9.72
N SER A 265 4.81 -11.78 9.37
CA SER A 265 5.64 -12.94 9.69
C SER A 265 6.00 -13.71 8.43
N PHE A 266 7.29 -13.96 8.20
CA PHE A 266 7.76 -14.82 7.13
C PHE A 266 7.13 -16.21 7.21
N ARG A 267 7.09 -16.80 8.42
CA ARG A 267 6.49 -18.13 8.64
C ARG A 267 5.03 -18.18 8.22
N VAL A 268 4.24 -17.17 8.60
CA VAL A 268 2.81 -17.13 8.25
C VAL A 268 2.65 -17.00 6.74
N ALA A 269 3.43 -16.11 6.12
CA ALA A 269 3.39 -15.90 4.68
C ALA A 269 3.79 -17.16 3.90
N GLU A 270 4.87 -17.85 4.30
CA GLU A 270 5.30 -19.10 3.68
C GLU A 270 4.21 -20.18 3.73
N VAL A 271 3.60 -20.40 4.89
CA VAL A 271 2.54 -21.41 5.06
C VAL A 271 1.31 -21.04 4.22
N ALA A 272 0.86 -19.79 4.29
CA ALA A 272 -0.33 -19.33 3.57
C ALA A 272 -0.14 -19.45 2.05
N ILE A 273 0.99 -18.95 1.52
CA ILE A 273 1.31 -19.01 0.09
C ILE A 273 1.48 -20.44 -0.39
N ALA A 274 2.16 -21.31 0.38
CA ALA A 274 2.32 -22.72 0.04
C ALA A 274 0.97 -23.47 -0.03
N ARG A 275 -0.02 -23.04 0.75
CA ARG A 275 -1.40 -23.56 0.72
C ARG A 275 -2.26 -22.91 -0.37
N GLY A 276 -1.75 -21.93 -1.11
CA GLY A 276 -2.47 -21.25 -2.19
C GLY A 276 -3.22 -19.98 -1.78
N LEU A 277 -3.19 -19.59 -0.51
CA LEU A 277 -3.79 -18.35 -0.03
C LEU A 277 -2.85 -17.17 -0.30
N LEU A 278 -3.05 -16.50 -1.44
CA LEU A 278 -2.28 -15.32 -1.81
C LEU A 278 -2.94 -14.04 -1.26
N PRO A 279 -2.14 -13.05 -0.83
CA PRO A 279 -2.70 -11.75 -0.46
C PRO A 279 -3.27 -11.06 -1.71
N PHE A 280 -4.38 -10.35 -1.55
CA PHE A 280 -4.96 -9.50 -2.58
C PHE A 280 -4.06 -8.30 -2.88
N SER A 281 -3.49 -7.67 -1.86
CA SER A 281 -2.58 -6.53 -2.00
C SER A 281 -1.35 -6.66 -1.11
N ILE A 282 -0.23 -6.12 -1.60
CA ILE A 282 0.99 -5.92 -0.84
C ILE A 282 1.08 -4.43 -0.53
N SER A 283 1.16 -4.11 0.76
CA SER A 283 1.27 -2.75 1.24
C SER A 283 2.25 -2.67 2.40
N THR A 284 2.75 -1.48 2.67
CA THR A 284 3.87 -1.32 3.60
C THR A 284 3.46 -1.09 5.04
N ASP A 285 2.36 -0.41 5.30
CA ASP A 285 2.09 0.21 6.60
C ASP A 285 3.32 1.01 7.09
N VAL A 286 3.94 1.76 6.15
CA VAL A 286 5.15 2.53 6.46
C VAL A 286 4.83 3.69 7.39
N HIS A 287 5.63 3.76 8.44
CA HIS A 287 5.65 4.86 9.41
C HIS A 287 7.07 5.06 9.95
N LEU A 288 7.31 6.13 10.71
CA LEU A 288 8.65 6.55 11.14
C LEU A 288 9.49 5.44 11.78
N ARG A 289 8.88 4.54 12.56
CA ARG A 289 9.61 3.43 13.19
C ARG A 289 9.87 2.30 12.21
N SER A 290 8.81 1.83 11.51
CA SER A 290 8.90 0.67 10.63
C SER A 290 9.83 0.89 9.43
N MET A 291 9.95 2.12 8.94
CA MET A 291 10.78 2.47 7.81
C MET A 291 12.26 2.14 8.01
N ASN A 292 12.77 2.27 9.24
CA ASN A 292 14.19 2.01 9.53
C ASN A 292 14.43 0.60 10.10
N GLN A 293 13.40 -0.16 10.39
CA GLN A 293 13.52 -1.49 11.01
C GLN A 293 13.22 -2.60 10.01
N SER A 294 11.96 -2.92 9.82
CA SER A 294 11.55 -4.11 9.06
C SER A 294 10.94 -3.79 7.69
N VAL A 295 10.32 -2.61 7.48
CA VAL A 295 9.55 -2.32 6.26
C VAL A 295 10.42 -1.80 5.13
N TRP A 296 11.14 -0.72 5.37
CA TRP A 296 11.93 0.10 4.45
C TRP A 296 11.07 0.78 3.38
N ASP A 297 10.64 0.06 2.33
CA ASP A 297 9.80 0.56 1.24
C ASP A 297 8.96 -0.56 0.60
N LEU A 298 8.14 -0.18 -0.37
CA LEU A 298 7.27 -1.13 -1.09
C LEU A 298 8.08 -2.16 -1.88
N GLY A 299 9.16 -1.75 -2.56
CA GLY A 299 10.03 -2.66 -3.33
C GLY A 299 10.66 -3.75 -2.46
N THR A 300 11.08 -3.40 -1.24
CA THR A 300 11.59 -4.36 -0.26
C THR A 300 10.48 -5.29 0.22
N THR A 301 9.27 -4.77 0.49
CA THR A 301 8.12 -5.58 0.89
C THR A 301 7.71 -6.56 -0.21
N MET A 302 7.68 -6.12 -1.48
CA MET A 302 7.47 -6.98 -2.65
C MET A 302 8.51 -8.10 -2.73
N SER A 303 9.77 -7.77 -2.48
CA SER A 303 10.89 -8.73 -2.51
C SER A 303 10.77 -9.80 -1.42
N LYS A 304 10.25 -9.45 -0.24
CA LYS A 304 9.94 -10.40 0.83
C LYS A 304 8.85 -11.39 0.41
N LEU A 305 7.77 -10.92 -0.21
CA LEU A 305 6.69 -11.81 -0.69
C LEU A 305 7.17 -12.71 -1.83
N LEU A 306 8.05 -12.21 -2.71
CA LEU A 306 8.70 -13.03 -3.73
C LEU A 306 9.56 -14.13 -3.08
N SER A 307 10.32 -13.82 -2.03
CA SER A 307 11.23 -14.78 -1.37
C SER A 307 10.50 -15.92 -0.66
N VAL A 308 9.26 -15.70 -0.22
CA VAL A 308 8.41 -16.74 0.40
C VAL A 308 7.52 -17.47 -0.62
N GLY A 309 7.82 -17.35 -1.91
CA GLY A 309 7.22 -18.15 -2.97
C GLY A 309 6.02 -17.53 -3.70
N MET A 310 5.68 -16.26 -3.43
CA MET A 310 4.64 -15.60 -4.23
C MET A 310 5.14 -15.39 -5.67
N PRO A 311 4.37 -15.80 -6.72
CA PRO A 311 4.81 -15.66 -8.10
C PRO A 311 5.05 -14.20 -8.51
N PHE A 312 6.09 -13.93 -9.30
CA PHE A 312 6.50 -12.59 -9.74
C PHE A 312 5.32 -11.74 -10.25
N GLU A 313 4.52 -12.29 -11.17
CA GLU A 313 3.38 -11.56 -11.74
C GLU A 313 2.33 -11.22 -10.67
N LYS A 314 2.10 -12.14 -9.71
CA LYS A 314 1.18 -11.93 -8.60
C LYS A 314 1.68 -10.87 -7.61
N VAL A 315 2.99 -10.80 -7.38
CA VAL A 315 3.59 -9.72 -6.58
C VAL A 315 3.35 -8.37 -7.25
N VAL A 316 3.56 -8.25 -8.56
CA VAL A 316 3.32 -6.99 -9.29
C VAL A 316 1.83 -6.66 -9.38
N GLU A 317 0.96 -7.65 -9.61
CA GLU A 317 -0.50 -7.49 -9.59
C GLU A 317 -0.99 -6.91 -8.26
N ALA A 318 -0.43 -7.42 -7.14
CA ALA A 318 -0.79 -7.02 -5.78
C ALA A 318 -0.38 -5.59 -5.39
N VAL A 319 0.47 -4.93 -6.18
CA VAL A 319 0.84 -3.51 -6.01
C VAL A 319 0.39 -2.62 -7.17
N THR A 320 -0.39 -3.14 -8.12
CA THR A 320 -0.87 -2.40 -9.29
C THR A 320 -2.38 -2.58 -9.48
N GLN A 321 -2.80 -3.61 -10.20
CA GLN A 321 -4.21 -3.84 -10.59
C GLN A 321 -5.12 -4.07 -9.38
N ALA A 322 -4.68 -4.87 -8.42
CA ALA A 322 -5.47 -5.21 -7.25
C ALA A 322 -5.80 -3.95 -6.42
N PRO A 323 -4.82 -3.16 -5.92
CA PRO A 323 -5.12 -1.94 -5.19
C PRO A 323 -5.80 -0.86 -6.04
N ALA A 324 -5.55 -0.77 -7.35
CA ALA A 324 -6.26 0.14 -8.26
C ALA A 324 -7.77 -0.09 -8.23
N SER A 325 -8.22 -1.35 -8.15
CA SER A 325 -9.64 -1.70 -8.04
C SER A 325 -10.30 -1.19 -6.76
N VAL A 326 -9.53 -1.05 -5.66
CA VAL A 326 -10.02 -0.50 -4.39
C VAL A 326 -10.27 0.99 -4.50
N ILE A 327 -9.30 1.71 -5.06
CA ILE A 327 -9.33 3.18 -5.15
C ILE A 327 -10.05 3.68 -6.40
N ARG A 328 -10.69 2.76 -7.13
CA ARG A 328 -11.48 3.06 -8.35
C ARG A 328 -10.69 3.81 -9.41
N LEU A 329 -9.40 3.54 -9.51
CA LEU A 329 -8.62 3.99 -10.67
C LEU A 329 -9.09 3.20 -11.89
N PRO A 330 -9.30 3.87 -13.04
CA PRO A 330 -9.60 3.17 -14.28
C PRO A 330 -8.53 2.13 -14.59
N MET A 331 -8.94 0.90 -14.89
CA MET A 331 -8.03 -0.19 -15.29
C MET A 331 -7.41 0.07 -16.67
N ASP A 332 -7.85 1.12 -17.35
CA ASP A 332 -7.30 1.62 -18.63
C ASP A 332 -5.87 2.20 -18.48
N ASN A 333 -5.35 2.28 -17.26
CA ASN A 333 -3.94 2.58 -16.98
C ASN A 333 -2.99 1.42 -17.32
N LEU A 334 -3.49 0.36 -17.91
CA LEU A 334 -2.67 -0.59 -18.64
C LEU A 334 -2.03 0.13 -19.83
N LEU A 335 -0.81 -0.25 -20.18
CA LEU A 335 -0.03 0.27 -21.29
C LEU A 335 -0.85 0.26 -22.61
N THR A 336 -1.71 1.25 -22.79
CA THR A 336 -2.55 1.41 -23.99
C THR A 336 -2.44 2.82 -24.55
N VAL A 337 -2.46 2.94 -25.89
CA VAL A 337 -2.42 4.25 -26.57
C VAL A 337 -3.66 5.05 -26.16
N GLY A 338 -3.45 6.33 -25.83
CA GLY A 338 -4.46 7.25 -25.34
C GLY A 338 -4.64 7.28 -23.83
N ALA A 339 -4.20 6.24 -23.10
CA ALA A 339 -4.24 6.24 -21.64
C ALA A 339 -3.28 7.29 -21.05
N ARG A 340 -3.57 7.77 -19.84
CA ARG A 340 -2.63 8.61 -19.10
C ARG A 340 -1.39 7.78 -18.74
N ALA A 341 -0.23 8.33 -19.00
CA ALA A 341 1.03 7.68 -18.65
C ALA A 341 1.19 7.63 -17.14
N GLU A 342 1.20 6.42 -16.57
CA GLU A 342 1.43 6.19 -15.15
C GLU A 342 2.09 4.82 -14.98
N PHE A 343 3.43 4.82 -14.75
CA PHE A 343 4.23 3.61 -14.76
C PHE A 343 5.30 3.62 -13.68
N THR A 344 5.72 2.41 -13.31
CA THR A 344 6.98 2.18 -12.61
C THR A 344 7.90 1.34 -13.48
N LEU A 345 9.12 1.85 -13.69
CA LEU A 345 10.22 1.09 -14.29
C LEU A 345 11.08 0.52 -13.17
N PHE A 346 11.40 -0.76 -13.26
CA PHE A 346 12.17 -1.45 -12.23
C PHE A 346 13.00 -2.60 -12.79
N ASP A 347 14.05 -2.95 -12.08
CA ASP A 347 14.78 -4.19 -12.32
C ASP A 347 14.42 -5.22 -11.25
N LEU A 348 14.59 -6.49 -11.59
CA LEU A 348 14.61 -7.58 -10.62
C LEU A 348 16.05 -8.09 -10.55
N VAL A 349 16.78 -7.66 -9.53
CA VAL A 349 18.22 -7.89 -9.41
C VAL A 349 18.53 -9.01 -8.43
N ASP A 350 19.61 -9.75 -8.70
CA ASP A 350 20.16 -10.72 -7.73
C ASP A 350 20.76 -10.00 -6.53
N SER A 351 20.63 -10.60 -5.35
CA SER A 351 20.98 -9.96 -4.08
C SER A 351 21.28 -11.00 -2.99
N GLU A 352 21.88 -10.54 -1.91
CA GLU A 352 22.05 -11.25 -0.63
C GLU A 352 21.63 -10.30 0.52
N LEU A 353 20.57 -9.51 0.26
CA LEU A 353 20.14 -8.51 1.23
C LEU A 353 19.54 -9.17 2.47
N ARG A 354 20.15 -8.87 3.60
CA ARG A 354 19.65 -9.27 4.90
C ARG A 354 18.48 -8.38 5.33
N VAL A 355 17.39 -8.99 5.74
CA VAL A 355 16.18 -8.30 6.22
C VAL A 355 15.57 -9.03 7.41
N PHE A 356 14.65 -8.37 8.09
CA PHE A 356 13.86 -8.96 9.17
C PHE A 356 12.36 -8.86 8.86
N ASP A 357 11.57 -9.80 9.37
CA ASP A 357 10.12 -9.61 9.50
C ASP A 357 9.80 -8.77 10.74
N SER A 358 8.50 -8.59 11.01
CA SER A 358 8.07 -7.80 12.16
C SER A 358 8.22 -8.50 13.51
N LEU A 359 8.61 -9.78 13.52
CA LEU A 359 8.90 -10.56 14.73
C LEU A 359 10.38 -10.73 15.01
N GLY A 360 11.25 -10.13 14.15
CA GLY A 360 12.69 -10.26 14.25
C GLY A 360 13.26 -11.51 13.58
N THR A 361 12.45 -12.26 12.84
CA THR A 361 12.94 -13.40 12.04
C THR A 361 13.77 -12.88 10.88
N GLU A 362 15.01 -13.34 10.80
CA GLU A 362 15.96 -12.96 9.75
C GLU A 362 15.72 -13.75 8.47
N ALA A 363 15.84 -13.08 7.32
CA ALA A 363 15.86 -13.69 6.00
C ALA A 363 16.87 -13.00 5.09
N HIS A 364 17.30 -13.72 4.04
CA HIS A 364 18.16 -13.21 2.99
C HIS A 364 17.39 -13.19 1.67
N LEU A 365 17.25 -12.01 1.08
CA LEU A 365 16.54 -11.84 -0.17
C LEU A 365 17.49 -12.07 -1.34
N SER A 366 17.29 -13.18 -2.08
CA SER A 366 18.06 -13.52 -3.27
C SER A 366 17.73 -12.66 -4.49
N ARG A 367 16.55 -12.04 -4.51
CA ARG A 367 16.07 -11.17 -5.59
C ARG A 367 15.40 -9.92 -5.03
N LEU A 368 15.67 -8.76 -5.63
CA LEU A 368 15.09 -7.48 -5.21
C LEU A 368 14.38 -6.77 -6.36
N PHE A 369 13.20 -6.23 -6.06
CA PHE A 369 12.57 -5.22 -6.89
C PHE A 369 13.28 -3.88 -6.68
N GLU A 370 14.03 -3.43 -7.68
CA GLU A 370 14.81 -2.19 -7.66
C GLU A 370 14.15 -1.16 -8.57
N PRO A 371 13.38 -0.18 -8.05
CA PRO A 371 12.74 0.84 -8.87
C PRO A 371 13.80 1.76 -9.47
N ARG A 372 13.61 2.17 -10.74
CA ARG A 372 14.50 3.07 -11.47
C ARG A 372 13.85 4.41 -11.76
N TYR A 373 12.58 4.36 -12.14
CA TYR A 373 11.79 5.56 -12.44
C TYR A 373 10.32 5.35 -12.10
N ALA A 374 9.70 6.41 -11.58
CA ALA A 374 8.25 6.56 -11.55
C ALA A 374 7.84 7.65 -12.54
N VAL A 375 6.78 7.38 -13.29
CA VAL A 375 6.27 8.27 -14.31
C VAL A 375 4.81 8.59 -14.04
N MET A 376 4.45 9.88 -14.00
CA MET A 376 3.07 10.35 -13.90
C MET A 376 2.85 11.47 -14.94
N GLY A 377 2.18 11.15 -16.05
CA GLY A 377 2.06 12.08 -17.18
C GLY A 377 3.43 12.38 -17.78
N THR A 378 3.80 13.63 -17.85
CA THR A 378 5.13 14.08 -18.32
C THR A 378 6.18 14.14 -17.22
N GLU A 379 5.78 13.97 -15.97
CA GLU A 379 6.70 13.97 -14.85
C GLU A 379 7.39 12.61 -14.72
N VAL A 380 8.71 12.64 -14.70
CA VAL A 380 9.56 11.46 -14.55
C VAL A 380 10.51 11.68 -13.38
N VAL A 381 10.43 10.84 -12.39
CA VAL A 381 11.26 10.89 -11.19
C VAL A 381 12.16 9.67 -11.15
N ALA A 382 13.47 9.90 -10.96
CA ALA A 382 14.39 8.81 -10.69
C ALA A 382 14.05 8.19 -9.33
N ALA A 383 13.99 6.87 -9.29
CA ALA A 383 13.64 6.12 -8.10
C ALA A 383 14.74 5.16 -7.70
N ASN A 384 14.78 4.81 -6.44
CA ASN A 384 15.65 3.79 -5.87
C ASN A 384 14.99 3.19 -4.62
N ARG A 385 15.48 2.06 -4.15
CA ARG A 385 15.03 1.53 -2.85
C ARG A 385 15.51 2.42 -1.71
N TYR A 386 14.73 2.42 -0.63
CA TYR A 386 15.17 2.99 0.63
C TYR A 386 16.28 2.12 1.23
N GLN A 387 17.34 2.76 1.69
CA GLN A 387 18.45 2.09 2.34
C GLN A 387 18.59 2.67 3.76
N PRO A 388 18.19 1.94 4.81
CA PRO A 388 18.41 2.39 6.17
C PRO A 388 19.90 2.50 6.46
N GLN A 389 20.30 3.50 7.24
CA GLN A 389 21.70 3.70 7.62
C GLN A 389 22.25 2.52 8.46
N HIS A 390 21.39 1.91 9.26
CA HIS A 390 21.66 0.74 10.07
C HIS A 390 20.52 -0.25 9.92
N ILE A 391 20.84 -1.53 9.73
CA ILE A 391 19.88 -2.62 9.72
C ILE A 391 19.77 -3.13 11.16
N GLU A 392 18.73 -2.73 11.85
CA GLU A 392 18.44 -3.13 13.23
C GLU A 392 17.38 -4.23 13.23
N CYS A 393 17.61 -5.27 14.03
CA CYS A 393 16.56 -6.24 14.34
C CYS A 393 15.43 -5.50 15.06
N PRO A 394 14.16 -5.72 14.69
CA PRO A 394 13.03 -5.14 15.42
C PRO A 394 13.14 -5.48 16.91
N ASP A 395 13.19 -4.46 17.75
CA ASP A 395 13.27 -4.64 19.21
C ASP A 395 11.86 -4.88 19.78
N HIS A 396 11.59 -6.12 20.15
CA HIS A 396 10.36 -6.53 20.83
C HIS A 396 10.45 -6.51 22.36
N SER A 397 11.62 -6.16 22.93
CA SER A 397 11.82 -6.08 24.38
C SER A 397 10.97 -4.97 25.02
N HIS A 398 10.59 -4.01 24.21
CA HIS A 398 9.55 -3.03 24.49
C HIS A 398 8.26 -3.45 23.78
N GLY A 399 7.68 -4.57 24.17
CA GLY A 399 6.26 -4.82 23.91
C GLY A 399 5.54 -3.51 24.19
N PHE A 400 4.54 -3.12 23.38
CA PHE A 400 3.83 -1.83 23.46
C PHE A 400 3.57 -1.44 24.92
N SER A 401 4.61 -1.03 25.62
CA SER A 401 4.49 -0.45 26.95
C SER A 401 4.12 1.00 26.70
N TYR A 402 2.83 1.25 26.77
CA TYR A 402 2.33 2.58 27.10
C TYR A 402 2.90 2.97 28.48
N ARG A 403 4.10 3.53 28.53
CA ARG A 403 4.61 4.29 29.66
C ARG A 403 4.73 5.74 29.26
#